data_af66767ee5996554bc43edb6b8a030e2
#
_entry.id   af66767ee5996554bc43edb6b8a030e2
#
_cell.length_a   1.000
_cell.length_b   1.000
_cell.length_c   1.000
_cell.angle_alpha   90.00
_cell.angle_beta   90.00
_cell.angle_gamma   90.00
#
_symmetry.space_group_name_H-M   'P 1'
#
loop_
_entity.id
_entity.type
_entity.pdbx_description
1 polymer ?
#
loop_
_entity_poly.entity_id
_entity_poly.type
_entity_poly.pdbx_seq_one_letter_code
_entity_poly.pdbx_strand_id
1 'polypeptide(L)'
;MREIPSSAITETVAKLCEQANLKLPCGMRECISGSIQREESELCRSVLGDIVSNIDCAAELGVPICQDTGMAVIFADIGQDVHITGDAFEDAVNAGVAQGYVNGKLRLSIVGDPLERRNTNNNTPAVIHTRIVPGDKIHLMAAPKGFGLSLIHISEPTRH
;
A
#
# COMPACT_ATOMS: atom_id res chain seq x y z
N MET A 1 14.01 -16.98 21.63
CA MET A 1 14.22 -16.17 20.40
C MET A 1 13.57 -16.93 19.26
N ARG A 2 12.67 -16.30 18.52
CA ARG A 2 11.96 -16.93 17.40
C ARG A 2 12.66 -16.60 16.08
N GLU A 3 12.99 -17.61 15.31
CA GLU A 3 13.56 -17.41 13.98
C GLU A 3 12.46 -17.22 12.94
N ILE A 4 12.62 -16.21 12.09
CA ILE A 4 11.71 -15.89 10.97
C ILE A 4 12.58 -15.76 9.72
N PRO A 5 12.38 -16.59 8.70
CA PRO A 5 13.14 -16.50 7.46
C PRO A 5 12.75 -15.27 6.67
N SER A 6 13.72 -14.61 6.05
CA SER A 6 13.51 -13.44 5.17
C SER A 6 12.51 -13.72 4.04
N SER A 7 12.48 -14.94 3.53
CA SER A 7 11.52 -15.37 2.51
C SER A 7 10.05 -15.22 2.95
N ALA A 8 9.75 -15.52 4.22
CA ALA A 8 8.40 -15.35 4.75
C ALA A 8 7.98 -13.85 4.81
N ILE A 9 8.94 -12.96 5.05
CA ILE A 9 8.73 -11.51 5.00
C ILE A 9 8.44 -11.10 3.55
N THR A 10 9.26 -11.53 2.60
CA THR A 10 9.12 -11.27 1.18
C THR A 10 7.75 -11.69 0.66
N GLU A 11 7.34 -12.94 0.92
CA GLU A 11 6.03 -13.45 0.50
C GLU A 11 4.86 -12.68 1.12
N THR A 12 5.00 -12.34 2.41
CA THR A 12 3.96 -11.60 3.12
C THR A 12 3.81 -10.19 2.55
N VAL A 13 4.92 -9.47 2.34
CA VAL A 13 4.90 -8.13 1.76
C VAL A 13 4.33 -8.14 0.35
N ALA A 14 4.69 -9.12 -0.49
CA ALA A 14 4.14 -9.24 -1.83
C ALA A 14 2.60 -9.36 -1.81
N LYS A 15 2.07 -10.27 -0.99
CA LYS A 15 0.63 -10.45 -0.80
C LYS A 15 -0.07 -9.20 -0.27
N LEU A 16 0.55 -8.51 0.70
CA LEU A 16 0.01 -7.28 1.27
C LEU A 16 -0.06 -6.16 0.23
N CYS A 17 0.96 -6.00 -0.61
CA CYS A 17 0.97 -5.01 -1.69
C CYS A 17 -0.15 -5.25 -2.69
N GLU A 18 -0.36 -6.49 -3.12
CA GLU A 18 -1.47 -6.84 -4.01
C GLU A 18 -2.82 -6.57 -3.34
N GLN A 19 -3.04 -7.10 -2.14
CA GLN A 19 -4.32 -6.99 -1.44
C GLN A 19 -4.70 -5.55 -1.12
N ALA A 20 -3.74 -4.72 -0.71
CA ALA A 20 -3.99 -3.33 -0.36
C ALA A 20 -4.40 -2.47 -1.57
N ASN A 21 -4.06 -2.87 -2.79
CA ASN A 21 -4.49 -2.21 -4.02
C ASN A 21 -5.82 -2.74 -4.58
N LEU A 22 -6.18 -3.98 -4.24
CA LEU A 22 -7.39 -4.64 -4.74
C LEU A 22 -8.59 -4.49 -3.81
N LYS A 23 -8.36 -4.29 -2.50
CA LYS A 23 -9.41 -4.32 -1.49
C LYS A 23 -9.26 -3.19 -0.48
N LEU A 24 -10.38 -2.56 -0.17
CA LEU A 24 -10.43 -1.61 0.93
C LEU A 24 -10.37 -2.31 2.30
N PRO A 25 -9.91 -1.62 3.35
CA PRO A 25 -10.05 -2.08 4.73
C PRO A 25 -11.50 -2.38 5.08
N CYS A 26 -11.70 -3.34 5.99
CA CYS A 26 -13.01 -3.73 6.47
C CYS A 26 -13.81 -2.52 6.97
N GLY A 27 -15.08 -2.41 6.59
CA GLY A 27 -15.97 -1.33 6.97
C GLY A 27 -15.85 -0.03 6.15
N MET A 28 -14.82 0.12 5.33
CA MET A 28 -14.60 1.35 4.55
C MET A 28 -15.67 1.51 3.46
N ARG A 29 -15.99 0.43 2.74
CA ARG A 29 -17.04 0.45 1.71
C ARG A 29 -18.39 0.81 2.31
N GLU A 30 -18.73 0.22 3.45
CA GLU A 30 -19.96 0.49 4.18
C GLU A 30 -20.02 1.94 4.67
N CYS A 31 -18.90 2.48 5.13
CA CYS A 31 -18.78 3.88 5.54
C CYS A 31 -19.08 4.82 4.36
N ILE A 32 -18.48 4.57 3.20
CA ILE A 32 -18.72 5.37 1.98
C ILE A 32 -20.18 5.25 1.54
N SER A 33 -20.71 4.04 1.47
CA SER A 33 -22.10 3.79 1.10
C SER A 33 -23.09 4.46 2.06
N GLY A 34 -22.84 4.40 3.37
CA GLY A 34 -23.65 5.09 4.37
C GLY A 34 -23.58 6.62 4.29
N SER A 35 -22.51 7.16 3.72
CA SER A 35 -22.35 8.60 3.52
C SER A 35 -23.26 9.14 2.41
N ILE A 36 -23.61 8.32 1.41
CA ILE A 36 -24.51 8.68 0.33
C ILE A 36 -25.88 9.15 0.88
N GLN A 37 -26.39 8.47 1.90
CA GLN A 37 -27.69 8.79 2.50
C GLN A 37 -27.68 10.10 3.30
N ARG A 38 -26.52 10.54 3.78
CA ARG A 38 -26.35 11.75 4.58
C ARG A 38 -25.92 12.96 3.76
N GLU A 39 -25.52 12.74 2.50
CA GLU A 39 -25.06 13.78 1.61
C GLU A 39 -26.26 14.57 1.06
N GLU A 40 -26.19 15.89 1.12
CA GLU A 40 -27.27 16.80 0.68
C GLU A 40 -27.17 17.12 -0.82
N SER A 41 -25.95 17.21 -1.35
CA SER A 41 -25.71 17.53 -2.76
C SER A 41 -25.99 16.31 -3.64
N GLU A 42 -26.84 16.48 -4.66
CA GLU A 42 -27.10 15.43 -5.65
C GLU A 42 -25.83 15.02 -6.41
N LEU A 43 -25.00 16.00 -6.76
CA LEU A 43 -23.71 15.74 -7.43
C LEU A 43 -22.80 14.88 -6.56
N CYS A 44 -22.66 15.24 -5.28
CA CYS A 44 -21.81 14.47 -4.36
C CYS A 44 -22.37 13.07 -4.10
N ARG A 45 -23.69 12.91 -4.03
CA ARG A 45 -24.31 11.57 -3.94
C ARG A 45 -24.00 10.71 -5.16
N SER A 46 -24.08 11.30 -6.35
CA SER A 46 -23.71 10.60 -7.60
C SER A 46 -22.25 10.16 -7.58
N VAL A 47 -21.34 11.05 -7.21
CA VAL A 47 -19.89 10.74 -7.12
C VAL A 47 -19.62 9.63 -6.10
N LEU A 48 -20.24 9.69 -4.92
CA LEU A 48 -20.10 8.62 -3.92
C LEU A 48 -20.66 7.27 -4.45
N GLY A 49 -21.76 7.31 -5.20
CA GLY A 49 -22.32 6.14 -5.88
C GLY A 49 -21.34 5.54 -6.90
N ASP A 50 -20.70 6.38 -7.70
CA ASP A 50 -19.68 5.95 -8.66
C ASP A 50 -18.47 5.32 -7.96
N ILE A 51 -18.02 5.89 -6.83
CA ILE A 51 -16.95 5.33 -6.01
C ILE A 51 -17.32 3.93 -5.52
N VAL A 52 -18.52 3.74 -4.97
CA VAL A 52 -18.98 2.42 -4.49
C VAL A 52 -19.05 1.43 -5.66
N SER A 53 -19.61 1.84 -6.79
CA SER A 53 -19.69 1.01 -8.00
C SER A 53 -18.30 0.61 -8.51
N ASN A 54 -17.36 1.52 -8.49
CA ASN A 54 -15.97 1.23 -8.86
C ASN A 54 -15.32 0.22 -7.91
N ILE A 55 -15.54 0.34 -6.61
CA ILE A 55 -15.01 -0.62 -5.61
C ILE A 55 -15.56 -2.03 -5.88
N ASP A 56 -16.87 -2.14 -6.14
CA ASP A 56 -17.52 -3.41 -6.42
C ASP A 56 -17.04 -4.02 -7.74
N CYS A 57 -16.92 -3.22 -8.78
CA CYS A 57 -16.41 -3.62 -10.09
C CYS A 57 -14.94 -4.08 -9.99
N ALA A 58 -14.10 -3.34 -9.27
CA ALA A 58 -12.71 -3.71 -9.07
C ALA A 58 -12.57 -5.06 -8.35
N ALA A 59 -13.40 -5.30 -7.33
CA ALA A 59 -13.42 -6.55 -6.59
C ALA A 59 -13.90 -7.73 -7.46
N GLU A 60 -14.92 -7.52 -8.30
CA GLU A 60 -15.46 -8.53 -9.22
C GLU A 60 -14.45 -8.90 -10.32
N LEU A 61 -13.78 -7.91 -10.89
CA LEU A 61 -12.80 -8.10 -11.96
C LEU A 61 -11.40 -8.51 -11.44
N GLY A 62 -11.14 -8.39 -10.14
CA GLY A 62 -9.83 -8.66 -9.56
C GLY A 62 -8.75 -7.69 -10.04
N VAL A 63 -9.12 -6.41 -10.23
CA VAL A 63 -8.21 -5.35 -10.68
C VAL A 63 -8.03 -4.29 -9.59
N PRO A 64 -6.96 -3.48 -9.64
CA PRO A 64 -6.77 -2.39 -8.69
C PRO A 64 -7.93 -1.39 -8.68
N ILE A 65 -8.28 -0.89 -7.50
CA ILE A 65 -9.35 0.09 -7.29
C ILE A 65 -9.05 1.41 -8.02
N CYS A 66 -7.77 1.75 -8.17
CA CYS A 66 -7.31 2.95 -8.85
C CYS A 66 -6.12 2.63 -9.77
N GLN A 67 -5.98 3.36 -10.88
CA GLN A 67 -4.80 3.26 -11.73
C GLN A 67 -3.52 3.78 -11.06
N ASP A 68 -3.62 4.64 -10.05
CA ASP A 68 -2.49 5.10 -9.25
C ASP A 68 -2.33 4.20 -8.02
N THR A 69 -1.57 3.12 -8.17
CA THR A 69 -1.23 2.21 -7.09
C THR A 69 -0.05 2.69 -6.23
N GLY A 70 0.54 3.83 -6.58
CA GLY A 70 1.47 4.60 -5.79
C GLY A 70 2.78 3.92 -5.44
N MET A 71 3.42 4.44 -4.38
CA MET A 71 4.57 3.82 -3.72
C MET A 71 4.10 2.88 -2.60
N ALA A 72 4.88 1.84 -2.32
CA ALA A 72 4.67 1.01 -1.15
C ALA A 72 5.23 1.70 0.10
N VAL A 73 4.40 1.92 1.10
CA VAL A 73 4.82 2.31 2.45
C VAL A 73 4.58 1.11 3.35
N ILE A 74 5.65 0.59 3.94
CA ILE A 74 5.61 -0.60 4.80
C ILE A 74 5.88 -0.18 6.24
N PHE A 75 4.94 -0.50 7.11
CA PHE A 75 5.11 -0.36 8.56
C PHE A 75 5.38 -1.74 9.14
N ALA A 76 6.44 -1.85 9.94
CA ALA A 76 6.88 -3.10 10.55
C ALA A 76 7.11 -2.92 12.05
N ASP A 77 6.30 -3.59 12.85
CA ASP A 77 6.56 -3.77 14.28
C ASP A 77 7.29 -5.11 14.45
N ILE A 78 8.57 -5.04 14.82
CA ILE A 78 9.45 -6.20 14.96
C ILE A 78 9.58 -6.53 16.45
N GLY A 79 9.21 -7.73 16.82
CA GLY A 79 9.37 -8.22 18.19
C GLY A 79 10.83 -8.29 18.61
N GLN A 80 11.14 -7.85 19.82
CA GLN A 80 12.49 -7.83 20.37
C GLN A 80 13.14 -9.22 20.44
N ASP A 81 12.34 -10.29 20.54
CA ASP A 81 12.79 -11.68 20.61
C ASP A 81 12.76 -12.38 19.23
N VAL A 82 12.66 -11.62 18.15
CA VAL A 82 12.74 -12.12 16.78
C VAL A 82 14.18 -12.10 16.29
N HIS A 83 14.60 -13.19 15.65
CA HIS A 83 15.81 -13.26 14.85
C HIS A 83 15.43 -13.52 13.39
N ILE A 84 15.76 -12.57 12.52
CA ILE A 84 15.52 -12.71 11.08
C ILE A 84 16.71 -13.45 10.47
N THR A 85 16.42 -14.54 9.75
CA THR A 85 17.44 -15.37 9.10
C THR A 85 17.37 -15.23 7.58
N GLY A 86 18.52 -15.33 6.91
CA GLY A 86 18.67 -15.14 5.46
C GLY A 86 19.09 -13.71 5.11
N ASP A 87 18.35 -13.08 4.20
CA ASP A 87 18.67 -11.73 3.74
C ASP A 87 18.36 -10.67 4.80
N ALA A 88 18.91 -9.47 4.62
CA ALA A 88 18.59 -8.34 5.47
C ALA A 88 17.07 -7.99 5.38
N PHE A 89 16.52 -7.48 6.47
CA PHE A 89 15.08 -7.16 6.54
C PHE A 89 14.63 -6.21 5.42
N GLU A 90 15.41 -5.18 5.17
CA GLU A 90 15.10 -4.18 4.13
C GLU A 90 15.14 -4.81 2.73
N ASP A 91 16.10 -5.69 2.46
CA ASP A 91 16.20 -6.40 1.18
C ASP A 91 15.00 -7.33 0.98
N ALA A 92 14.60 -8.05 2.02
CA ALA A 92 13.43 -8.93 2.00
C ALA A 92 12.13 -8.15 1.75
N VAL A 93 11.97 -6.98 2.36
CA VAL A 93 10.82 -6.10 2.13
C VAL A 93 10.81 -5.59 0.68
N ASN A 94 11.93 -5.07 0.18
CA ASN A 94 12.03 -4.58 -1.20
C ASN A 94 11.80 -5.71 -2.22
N ALA A 95 12.32 -6.91 -1.97
CA ALA A 95 12.04 -8.08 -2.81
C ALA A 95 10.53 -8.40 -2.84
N GLY A 96 9.86 -8.31 -1.70
CA GLY A 96 8.41 -8.49 -1.60
C GLY A 96 7.62 -7.44 -2.37
N VAL A 97 8.00 -6.17 -2.24
CA VAL A 97 7.38 -5.07 -3.01
C VAL A 97 7.56 -5.30 -4.51
N ALA A 98 8.78 -5.61 -4.95
CA ALA A 98 9.06 -5.90 -6.35
C ALA A 98 8.18 -7.04 -6.88
N GLN A 99 8.08 -8.14 -6.15
CA GLN A 99 7.23 -9.28 -6.53
C GLN A 99 5.74 -8.90 -6.58
N GLY A 100 5.23 -8.23 -5.55
CA GLY A 100 3.82 -7.86 -5.46
C GLY A 100 3.41 -6.88 -6.57
N TYR A 101 4.22 -5.86 -6.85
CA TYR A 101 3.89 -4.89 -7.89
C TYR A 101 4.00 -5.47 -9.30
N VAL A 102 5.03 -6.26 -9.58
CA VAL A 102 5.21 -6.86 -10.91
C VAL A 102 4.19 -7.97 -11.17
N ASN A 103 4.01 -8.90 -10.23
CA ASN A 103 3.09 -10.03 -10.40
C ASN A 103 1.62 -9.57 -10.35
N GLY A 104 1.30 -8.61 -9.47
CA GLY A 104 -0.02 -7.99 -9.38
C GLY A 104 -0.35 -7.04 -10.54
N LYS A 105 0.58 -6.85 -11.49
CA LYS A 105 0.43 -5.91 -12.62
C LYS A 105 0.03 -4.50 -12.16
N LEU A 106 0.58 -4.09 -11.03
CA LEU A 106 0.36 -2.77 -10.47
C LEU A 106 1.24 -1.74 -11.20
N ARG A 107 0.87 -0.45 -11.11
CA ARG A 107 1.63 0.61 -11.76
C ARG A 107 2.98 0.80 -11.08
N LEU A 108 4.06 0.75 -11.85
CA LEU A 108 5.42 0.97 -11.38
C LEU A 108 5.74 2.47 -11.45
N SER A 109 5.72 3.16 -10.31
CA SER A 109 5.78 4.62 -10.23
C SER A 109 7.11 5.15 -9.66
N ILE A 110 8.01 4.26 -9.22
CA ILE A 110 9.23 4.66 -8.52
C ILE A 110 10.39 4.86 -9.50
N VAL A 111 11.13 5.93 -9.26
CA VAL A 111 12.37 6.24 -9.96
C VAL A 111 13.57 5.98 -9.04
N GLY A 112 14.66 5.52 -9.61
CA GLY A 112 15.90 5.23 -8.87
C GLY A 112 16.63 6.49 -8.42
N ASP A 113 16.53 7.56 -9.20
CA ASP A 113 17.13 8.85 -8.92
C ASP A 113 16.18 9.99 -9.33
N PRO A 114 15.95 11.00 -8.49
CA PRO A 114 15.01 12.09 -8.77
C PRO A 114 15.47 13.04 -9.90
N LEU A 115 16.75 13.10 -10.20
CA LEU A 115 17.31 13.92 -11.27
C LEU A 115 17.26 13.20 -12.62
N GLU A 116 17.74 11.95 -12.65
CA GLU A 116 17.71 11.14 -13.86
C GLU A 116 16.33 10.62 -14.22
N ARG A 117 15.44 10.47 -13.24
CA ARG A 117 14.05 10.02 -13.38
C ARG A 117 13.87 8.68 -14.12
N ARG A 118 14.85 7.80 -14.02
CA ARG A 118 14.74 6.45 -14.57
C ARG A 118 13.90 5.58 -13.68
N ASN A 119 12.84 5.00 -14.24
CA ASN A 119 11.97 4.07 -13.51
C ASN A 119 12.76 2.82 -13.10
N THR A 120 12.54 2.35 -11.89
CA THR A 120 13.20 1.14 -11.36
C THR A 120 12.61 -0.16 -11.93
N ASN A 121 11.45 -0.10 -12.58
CA ASN A 121 10.72 -1.22 -13.18
C ASN A 121 10.29 -2.32 -12.20
N ASN A 122 10.31 -2.03 -10.91
CA ASN A 122 9.87 -2.97 -9.87
C ASN A 122 9.23 -2.27 -8.65
N ASN A 123 9.01 -0.96 -8.75
CA ASN A 123 8.43 -0.10 -7.72
C ASN A 123 9.20 -0.04 -6.39
N THR A 124 10.51 -0.30 -6.42
CA THR A 124 11.39 -0.15 -5.25
C THR A 124 12.31 1.08 -5.43
N PRO A 125 12.89 1.63 -4.34
CA PRO A 125 12.73 1.16 -2.96
C PRO A 125 11.37 1.51 -2.37
N ALA A 126 10.93 0.71 -1.40
CA ALA A 126 9.79 1.03 -0.55
C ALA A 126 10.16 2.07 0.51
N VAL A 127 9.16 2.78 1.03
CA VAL A 127 9.31 3.54 2.28
C VAL A 127 9.05 2.58 3.44
N ILE A 128 10.05 2.39 4.31
CA ILE A 128 9.97 1.42 5.40
C ILE A 128 10.06 2.14 6.74
N HIS A 129 9.04 1.95 7.57
CA HIS A 129 8.99 2.41 8.95
C HIS A 129 9.06 1.22 9.88
N THR A 130 10.12 1.14 10.69
CA THR A 130 10.31 0.04 11.64
C THR A 130 10.20 0.51 13.08
N ARG A 131 9.60 -0.33 13.92
CA ARG A 131 9.55 -0.17 15.36
C ARG A 131 9.93 -1.48 16.02
N ILE A 132 10.75 -1.44 17.08
CA ILE A 132 10.99 -2.60 17.93
C ILE A 132 9.96 -2.58 19.06
N VAL A 133 9.27 -3.70 19.22
CA VAL A 133 8.21 -3.88 20.23
C VAL A 133 8.48 -5.13 21.08
N PRO A 134 7.93 -5.26 22.29
CA PRO A 134 8.05 -6.49 23.07
C PRO A 134 7.42 -7.68 22.34
N GLY A 135 8.03 -8.86 22.48
CA GLY A 135 7.50 -10.12 21.96
C GLY A 135 8.33 -10.74 20.85
N ASP A 136 7.77 -11.80 20.24
CA ASP A 136 8.44 -12.67 19.29
C ASP A 136 7.74 -12.72 17.91
N LYS A 137 6.96 -11.70 17.59
CA LYS A 137 6.20 -11.61 16.33
C LYS A 137 6.65 -10.40 15.50
N ILE A 138 6.43 -10.48 14.20
CA ILE A 138 6.52 -9.34 13.28
C ILE A 138 5.10 -9.03 12.81
N HIS A 139 4.70 -7.77 12.93
CA HIS A 139 3.48 -7.24 12.32
C HIS A 139 3.85 -6.36 11.16
N LEU A 140 3.32 -6.68 9.98
CA LEU A 140 3.54 -5.93 8.74
C LEU A 140 2.24 -5.32 8.27
N MET A 141 2.30 -4.06 7.85
CA MET A 141 1.19 -3.38 7.19
C MET A 141 1.73 -2.69 5.93
N ALA A 142 1.06 -2.90 4.80
CA ALA A 142 1.35 -2.20 3.55
C ALA A 142 0.28 -1.13 3.30
N ALA A 143 0.71 0.08 3.04
CA ALA A 143 -0.13 1.20 2.68
C ALA A 143 0.34 1.76 1.32
N PRO A 144 -0.37 1.49 0.22
CA PRO A 144 -0.06 2.11 -1.05
C PRO A 144 -0.39 3.60 -0.98
N LYS A 145 0.59 4.45 -1.35
CA LYS A 145 0.44 5.90 -1.33
C LYS A 145 0.50 6.45 -2.74
N GLY A 146 -0.66 6.84 -3.28
CA GLY A 146 -0.75 7.55 -4.54
C GLY A 146 -0.09 8.94 -4.47
N PHE A 147 0.38 9.43 -5.61
CA PHE A 147 1.10 10.71 -5.68
C PHE A 147 0.20 11.89 -6.03
N GLY A 148 -1.01 11.63 -6.55
CA GLY A 148 -1.87 12.69 -7.10
C GLY A 148 -2.69 13.44 -6.08
N LEU A 149 -3.31 12.76 -5.14
CA LEU A 149 -4.47 13.30 -4.43
C LEU A 149 -4.17 14.05 -3.14
N SER A 150 -3.15 13.65 -2.40
CA SER A 150 -2.91 14.23 -1.06
C SER A 150 -2.20 15.57 -1.09
N LEU A 151 -1.66 15.95 -2.23
CA LEU A 151 -0.78 17.11 -2.32
C LEU A 151 -1.51 18.41 -2.67
N ILE A 152 -2.69 18.35 -3.25
CA ILE A 152 -3.42 19.56 -3.66
C ILE A 152 -4.00 20.30 -2.44
N HIS A 153 -4.62 19.60 -1.51
CA HIS A 153 -5.32 20.23 -0.40
C HIS A 153 -4.52 20.30 0.91
N ILE A 154 -3.52 19.46 1.09
CA ILE A 154 -2.74 19.39 2.33
C ILE A 154 -1.35 20.02 2.20
N SER A 155 -0.72 19.93 1.03
CA SER A 155 0.66 20.38 0.83
C SER A 155 0.77 21.73 0.13
N GLU A 156 -0.26 22.20 -0.54
CA GLU A 156 -0.23 23.48 -1.25
C GLU A 156 -0.06 24.68 -0.31
N PRO A 157 -0.65 24.75 0.89
CA PRO A 157 -0.37 25.79 1.86
C PRO A 157 1.08 25.88 2.33
N THR A 158 1.88 24.86 2.09
CA THR A 158 3.29 24.81 2.52
C THR A 158 4.29 25.06 1.39
N ARG A 159 3.80 25.34 0.19
CA ARG A 159 4.61 25.68 -0.98
C ARG A 159 4.86 27.19 -1.13
N HIS A 160 5.13 27.87 -0.03
CA HIS A 160 5.59 29.26 -0.06
C HIS A 160 7.09 29.35 0.07
#